data_2f3aa310a6efa5e9c98a46de6cba1535
#
_entry.id   2f3aa310a6efa5e9c98a46de6cba1535
#
_cell.length_a   1.000
_cell.length_b   1.000
_cell.length_c   1.000
_cell.angle_alpha   90.00
_cell.angle_beta   90.00
_cell.angle_gamma   90.00
#
_symmetry.space_group_name_H-M   'P 1'
#
loop_
_entity.id
_entity.type
_entity.pdbx_description
1 polymer ?
#
loop_
_entity_poly.entity_id
_entity_poly.type
_entity_poly.pdbx_seq_one_letter_code
_entity_poly.pdbx_strand_id
1 'polypeptide(L)'
;KKTICILAFGAIALAGCDYDNYEAPQSQLTGRIVYEDEAVGLRQTGTGQDYNVLELYQPGFEGTAPIPVYVDQDGRFSAMLFDGTYRLVAKNGSGPWVDSGTELNFDVRGNTNIDFPVTPYYVIRDVQFNTGNDKLTVSFRIDRGAFTLINGKPDALIESIALYINNTRFVDDATYRKK
;
A
#
# COMPACT_ATOMS: atom_id res chain seq x y z
N LYS A 1 -11.18 -62.93 -26.12
CA LYS A 1 -10.00 -62.63 -25.21
C LYS A 1 -9.28 -61.31 -25.47
N LYS A 2 -9.80 -60.40 -26.31
CA LYS A 2 -9.12 -59.10 -26.62
C LYS A 2 -9.84 -57.87 -26.07
N THR A 3 -10.97 -58.04 -25.35
CA THR A 3 -11.78 -56.90 -24.90
C THR A 3 -11.54 -56.50 -23.44
N ILE A 4 -10.74 -57.24 -22.66
CA ILE A 4 -10.49 -56.99 -21.23
C ILE A 4 -9.28 -56.08 -21.01
N CYS A 5 -8.36 -55.96 -21.98
CA CYS A 5 -7.16 -55.09 -21.82
C CYS A 5 -7.40 -53.59 -22.03
N ILE A 6 -8.51 -53.15 -22.62
CA ILE A 6 -8.80 -51.74 -22.91
C ILE A 6 -9.43 -51.02 -21.69
N LEU A 7 -10.09 -51.77 -20.80
CA LEU A 7 -10.73 -51.21 -19.60
C LEU A 7 -9.72 -50.94 -18.43
N ALA A 8 -8.54 -51.57 -18.46
CA ALA A 8 -7.54 -51.34 -17.41
C ALA A 8 -6.67 -50.10 -17.62
N PHE A 9 -6.64 -49.54 -18.84
CA PHE A 9 -5.80 -48.35 -19.14
C PHE A 9 -6.52 -47.02 -18.88
N GLY A 10 -7.83 -47.03 -18.71
CA GLY A 10 -8.63 -45.83 -18.46
C GLY A 10 -8.72 -45.41 -17.00
N ALA A 11 -8.29 -46.23 -16.05
CA ALA A 11 -8.46 -45.95 -14.61
C ALA A 11 -7.26 -45.26 -13.96
N ILE A 12 -6.13 -45.08 -14.68
CA ILE A 12 -4.90 -44.48 -14.13
C ILE A 12 -4.83 -42.94 -14.32
N ALA A 13 -5.75 -42.37 -15.11
CA ALA A 13 -5.70 -40.95 -15.47
C ALA A 13 -6.42 -40.02 -14.46
N LEU A 14 -6.98 -40.50 -13.35
CA LEU A 14 -7.73 -39.70 -12.38
C LEU A 14 -7.01 -39.49 -11.02
N ALA A 15 -5.78 -39.96 -10.87
CA ALA A 15 -5.04 -39.83 -9.61
C ALA A 15 -4.05 -38.64 -9.57
N GLY A 16 -4.27 -37.63 -10.39
CA GLY A 16 -3.27 -36.55 -10.61
C GLY A 16 -3.60 -35.17 -10.04
N CYS A 17 -4.57 -35.03 -9.13
CA CYS A 17 -4.97 -33.70 -8.64
C CYS A 17 -4.84 -33.48 -7.12
N ASP A 18 -4.00 -34.21 -6.43
CA ASP A 18 -3.95 -34.13 -4.96
C ASP A 18 -2.62 -33.53 -4.40
N TYR A 19 -1.85 -32.83 -5.22
CA TYR A 19 -0.50 -32.41 -4.83
C TYR A 19 -0.27 -30.91 -4.68
N ASP A 20 -1.31 -30.06 -4.67
CA ASP A 20 -1.10 -28.60 -4.57
C ASP A 20 -2.06 -27.91 -3.59
N ASN A 21 -2.34 -28.55 -2.46
CA ASN A 21 -3.06 -27.90 -1.35
C ASN A 21 -2.08 -27.33 -0.33
N TYR A 22 -1.35 -26.28 -0.71
CA TYR A 22 -0.78 -25.40 0.30
C TYR A 22 -1.93 -24.70 1.03
N GLU A 23 -1.93 -24.74 2.36
CA GLU A 23 -2.85 -23.95 3.15
C GLU A 23 -2.69 -22.49 2.77
N ALA A 24 -3.81 -21.77 2.63
CA ALA A 24 -3.78 -20.35 2.34
C ALA A 24 -3.05 -19.58 3.47
N PRO A 25 -2.40 -18.45 3.17
CA PRO A 25 -1.78 -17.62 4.20
C PRO A 25 -2.83 -17.19 5.22
N GLN A 26 -2.51 -17.35 6.51
CA GLN A 26 -3.43 -17.08 7.62
C GLN A 26 -2.95 -15.93 8.51
N SER A 27 -1.71 -15.51 8.37
CA SER A 27 -1.15 -14.42 9.16
C SER A 27 -1.45 -13.07 8.52
N GLN A 28 -1.81 -12.09 9.34
CA GLN A 28 -2.17 -10.75 8.90
C GLN A 28 -1.10 -9.75 9.32
N LEU A 29 -0.51 -9.08 8.34
CA LEU A 29 0.25 -7.87 8.53
C LEU A 29 -0.68 -6.67 8.42
N THR A 30 -0.59 -5.75 9.38
CA THR A 30 -1.25 -4.43 9.33
C THR A 30 -0.25 -3.35 9.68
N GLY A 31 -0.53 -2.12 9.29
CA GLY A 31 0.32 -1.00 9.67
C GLY A 31 -0.10 0.32 9.06
N ARG A 32 0.70 1.35 9.33
CA ARG A 32 0.51 2.69 8.81
C ARG A 32 1.83 3.24 8.29
N ILE A 33 1.76 4.09 7.30
CA ILE A 33 2.86 4.99 6.97
C ILE A 33 2.79 6.16 7.93
N VAL A 34 3.88 6.47 8.63
CA VAL A 34 3.87 7.47 9.70
C VAL A 34 4.99 8.50 9.54
N TYR A 35 4.69 9.71 10.01
CA TYR A 35 5.63 10.78 10.26
C TYR A 35 5.31 11.42 11.61
N GLU A 36 6.29 11.47 12.53
CA GLU A 36 6.08 11.95 13.91
C GLU A 36 4.90 11.26 14.61
N ASP A 37 4.81 9.92 14.46
CA ASP A 37 3.75 9.05 14.99
C ASP A 37 2.34 9.28 14.43
N GLU A 38 2.16 10.22 13.51
CA GLU A 38 0.89 10.45 12.82
C GLU A 38 0.87 9.77 11.45
N ALA A 39 -0.29 9.25 11.06
CA ALA A 39 -0.46 8.62 9.76
C ALA A 39 -0.33 9.66 8.63
N VAL A 40 0.43 9.32 7.59
CA VAL A 40 0.58 10.14 6.39
C VAL A 40 -0.47 9.73 5.39
N GLY A 41 -1.44 10.62 5.14
CA GLY A 41 -2.47 10.41 4.13
C GLY A 41 -1.90 10.40 2.72
N LEU A 42 -2.46 9.55 1.86
CA LEU A 42 -2.07 9.42 0.47
C LEU A 42 -3.20 9.83 -0.46
N ARG A 43 -2.81 10.52 -1.54
CA ARG A 43 -3.75 10.77 -2.63
C ARG A 43 -4.10 9.44 -3.28
N GLN A 44 -5.40 9.19 -3.43
CA GLN A 44 -5.89 8.08 -4.22
C GLN A 44 -6.14 8.56 -5.65
N THR A 45 -5.63 7.86 -6.65
CA THR A 45 -5.89 8.15 -8.06
C THR A 45 -6.79 7.07 -8.65
N GLY A 46 -7.78 7.47 -9.46
CA GLY A 46 -8.80 6.55 -9.99
C GLY A 46 -8.28 5.44 -10.89
N THR A 47 -7.00 5.42 -11.22
CA THR A 47 -6.40 4.41 -12.10
C THR A 47 -5.84 3.18 -11.38
N GLY A 48 -5.85 3.17 -10.04
CA GLY A 48 -5.49 1.99 -9.23
C GLY A 48 -4.02 1.59 -9.25
N GLN A 49 -3.15 2.32 -9.95
CA GLN A 49 -1.73 1.96 -10.07
C GLN A 49 -0.83 2.62 -9.01
N ASP A 50 -1.29 3.70 -8.39
CA ASP A 50 -0.45 4.53 -7.51
C ASP A 50 -0.51 4.13 -6.03
N TYR A 51 -1.26 3.07 -5.69
CA TYR A 51 -1.41 2.61 -4.30
C TYR A 51 -0.30 1.68 -3.83
N ASN A 52 0.49 1.15 -4.76
CA ASN A 52 1.63 0.30 -4.46
C ASN A 52 2.85 1.16 -4.18
N VAL A 53 2.89 1.74 -2.99
CA VAL A 53 4.00 2.59 -2.54
C VAL A 53 4.99 1.84 -1.64
N LEU A 54 4.63 0.63 -1.19
CA LEU A 54 5.45 -0.25 -0.39
C LEU A 54 5.62 -1.61 -1.07
N GLU A 55 6.75 -2.23 -0.84
CA GLU A 55 7.11 -3.54 -1.38
C GLU A 55 7.62 -4.44 -0.25
N LEU A 56 7.11 -5.68 -0.21
CA LEU A 56 7.58 -6.72 0.69
C LEU A 56 8.48 -7.69 -0.04
N TYR A 57 9.58 -8.02 0.59
CA TYR A 57 10.51 -9.05 0.16
C TYR A 57 10.59 -10.14 1.22
N GLN A 58 10.65 -11.38 0.81
CA GLN A 58 10.86 -12.53 1.68
C GLN A 58 12.27 -13.10 1.44
N PRO A 59 13.17 -13.09 2.43
CA PRO A 59 14.49 -13.70 2.30
C PRO A 59 14.40 -15.18 1.92
N GLY A 60 15.33 -15.65 1.09
CA GLY A 60 15.30 -17.02 0.54
C GLY A 60 14.49 -17.18 -0.74
N PHE A 61 13.82 -16.11 -1.18
CA PHE A 61 13.11 -16.05 -2.47
C PHE A 61 13.69 -14.93 -3.35
N GLU A 62 15.00 -14.77 -3.30
CA GLU A 62 15.75 -13.81 -4.11
C GLU A 62 15.54 -14.11 -5.59
N GLY A 63 15.26 -13.06 -6.37
CA GLY A 63 14.94 -13.17 -7.80
C GLY A 63 13.46 -13.31 -8.10
N THR A 64 12.59 -13.41 -7.11
CA THR A 64 11.14 -13.26 -7.29
C THR A 64 10.74 -11.77 -7.27
N ALA A 65 9.63 -11.47 -7.93
CA ALA A 65 9.06 -10.12 -7.86
C ALA A 65 8.64 -9.79 -6.42
N PRO A 66 8.80 -8.53 -5.98
CA PRO A 66 8.31 -8.12 -4.66
C PRO A 66 6.80 -8.28 -4.54
N ILE A 67 6.34 -8.54 -3.34
CA ILE A 67 4.91 -8.55 -3.02
C ILE A 67 4.47 -7.08 -2.88
N PRO A 68 3.56 -6.59 -3.74
CA PRO A 68 3.08 -5.21 -3.66
C PRO A 68 2.21 -5.02 -2.42
N VAL A 69 2.44 -3.93 -1.68
CA VAL A 69 1.61 -3.54 -0.54
C VAL A 69 0.84 -2.28 -0.88
N TYR A 70 -0.48 -2.42 -0.90
CA TYR A 70 -1.38 -1.32 -1.19
C TYR A 70 -1.69 -0.53 0.08
N VAL A 71 -1.63 0.79 -0.03
CA VAL A 71 -1.85 1.72 1.08
C VAL A 71 -3.11 2.54 0.77
N ASP A 72 -4.00 2.66 1.74
CA ASP A 72 -5.22 3.46 1.57
C ASP A 72 -4.96 4.97 1.74
N GLN A 73 -6.02 5.78 1.54
CA GLN A 73 -5.94 7.24 1.67
C GLN A 73 -5.57 7.72 3.08
N ASP A 74 -5.82 6.91 4.09
CA ASP A 74 -5.50 7.20 5.50
C ASP A 74 -4.08 6.74 5.88
N GLY A 75 -3.28 6.30 4.89
CA GLY A 75 -1.92 5.81 5.10
C GLY A 75 -1.85 4.42 5.71
N ARG A 76 -2.93 3.64 5.70
CA ARG A 76 -2.98 2.30 6.29
C ARG A 76 -2.78 1.22 5.25
N PHE A 77 -2.17 0.13 5.66
CA PHE A 77 -2.00 -1.06 4.81
C PHE A 77 -2.33 -2.34 5.56
N SER A 78 -2.66 -3.37 4.78
CA SER A 78 -2.82 -4.73 5.27
C SER A 78 -2.45 -5.74 4.19
N ALA A 79 -1.91 -6.89 4.61
CA ALA A 79 -1.60 -8.01 3.75
C ALA A 79 -1.83 -9.33 4.48
N MET A 80 -2.33 -10.34 3.75
CA MET A 80 -2.36 -11.72 4.23
C MET A 80 -1.09 -12.42 3.77
N LEU A 81 -0.34 -12.99 4.71
CA LEU A 81 0.98 -13.55 4.50
C LEU A 81 1.11 -14.92 5.16
N PHE A 82 2.09 -15.69 4.72
CA PHE A 82 2.57 -16.83 5.49
C PHE A 82 3.41 -16.36 6.68
N ASP A 83 3.53 -17.19 7.70
CA ASP A 83 4.51 -16.95 8.76
C ASP A 83 5.92 -16.94 8.16
N GLY A 84 6.72 -15.98 8.56
CA GLY A 84 8.08 -15.84 8.04
C GLY A 84 8.70 -14.48 8.34
N THR A 85 9.95 -14.35 7.95
CA THR A 85 10.70 -13.09 8.01
C THR A 85 10.49 -12.30 6.73
N TYR A 86 10.24 -11.02 6.85
CA TYR A 86 9.99 -10.12 5.73
C TYR A 86 10.81 -8.83 5.85
N ARG A 87 11.04 -8.21 4.71
CA ARG A 87 11.63 -6.89 4.58
C ARG A 87 10.66 -5.98 3.83
N LEU A 88 10.22 -4.91 4.47
CA LEU A 88 9.34 -3.90 3.89
C LEU A 88 10.15 -2.67 3.52
N VAL A 89 9.98 -2.19 2.30
CA VAL A 89 10.67 -1.01 1.77
C VAL A 89 9.67 -0.07 1.09
N ALA A 90 9.98 1.22 1.08
CA ALA A 90 9.27 2.16 0.22
C ALA A 90 9.77 2.02 -1.22
N LYS A 91 8.85 1.93 -2.16
CA LYS A 91 9.17 1.94 -3.57
C LYS A 91 9.68 3.32 -3.97
N ASN A 92 10.85 3.39 -4.56
CA ASN A 92 11.49 4.65 -4.95
C ASN A 92 10.60 5.50 -5.86
N GLY A 93 10.47 6.78 -5.53
CA GLY A 93 9.70 7.75 -6.31
C GLY A 93 8.19 7.57 -6.26
N SER A 94 7.67 6.72 -5.35
CA SER A 94 6.25 6.36 -5.35
C SER A 94 5.39 7.12 -4.35
N GLY A 95 5.94 7.79 -3.38
CA GLY A 95 5.19 8.48 -2.33
C GLY A 95 5.51 9.98 -2.26
N PRO A 96 4.72 10.76 -1.49
CA PRO A 96 4.96 12.18 -1.27
C PRO A 96 6.07 12.45 -0.24
N TRP A 97 7.11 11.63 -0.21
CA TRP A 97 8.22 11.68 0.73
C TRP A 97 9.57 11.55 0.06
N VAL A 98 10.61 11.86 0.82
CA VAL A 98 12.01 11.73 0.40
C VAL A 98 12.38 10.23 0.36
N ASP A 99 13.02 9.79 -0.71
CA ASP A 99 13.58 8.45 -0.80
C ASP A 99 14.77 8.32 0.18
N SER A 100 14.49 7.83 1.39
CA SER A 100 15.47 7.71 2.47
C SER A 100 16.20 6.36 2.49
N GLY A 101 15.77 5.42 1.65
CA GLY A 101 16.24 4.03 1.71
C GLY A 101 15.81 3.30 2.98
N THR A 102 14.76 3.77 3.65
CA THR A 102 14.25 3.10 4.87
C THR A 102 13.78 1.69 4.55
N GLU A 103 14.28 0.74 5.33
CA GLU A 103 13.92 -0.67 5.27
C GLU A 103 13.57 -1.17 6.67
N LEU A 104 12.50 -1.96 6.78
CA LEU A 104 12.12 -2.64 8.02
C LEU A 104 12.21 -4.15 7.82
N ASN A 105 12.99 -4.81 8.69
CA ASN A 105 13.05 -6.26 8.76
C ASN A 105 12.25 -6.72 9.97
N PHE A 106 11.34 -7.66 9.81
CA PHE A 106 10.45 -8.14 10.87
C PHE A 106 9.95 -9.55 10.58
N ASP A 107 9.48 -10.21 11.65
CA ASP A 107 8.81 -11.50 11.56
C ASP A 107 7.30 -11.31 11.56
N VAL A 108 6.61 -12.02 10.65
CA VAL A 108 5.15 -12.16 10.67
C VAL A 108 4.82 -13.50 11.33
N ARG A 109 4.02 -13.43 12.39
CA ARG A 109 3.47 -14.59 13.09
C ARG A 109 2.07 -14.24 13.59
N GLY A 110 1.05 -14.82 12.97
CA GLY A 110 -0.32 -14.44 13.26
C GLY A 110 -0.57 -12.96 12.93
N ASN A 111 -1.22 -12.22 13.83
CA ASN A 111 -1.49 -10.79 13.64
C ASN A 111 -0.27 -9.96 14.03
N THR A 112 0.36 -9.35 13.03
CA THR A 112 1.53 -8.48 13.20
C THR A 112 1.16 -7.05 12.80
N ASN A 113 1.52 -6.07 13.63
CA ASN A 113 1.30 -4.65 13.36
C ASN A 113 2.63 -3.91 13.37
N ILE A 114 2.91 -3.13 12.32
CA ILE A 114 4.11 -2.29 12.20
C ILE A 114 3.77 -0.96 11.56
N ASP A 115 4.41 0.11 12.02
CA ASP A 115 4.36 1.42 11.38
C ASP A 115 5.61 1.62 10.50
N PHE A 116 5.43 2.14 9.28
CA PHE A 116 6.51 2.42 8.35
C PHE A 116 6.84 3.92 8.38
N PRO A 117 8.01 4.34 8.91
CA PRO A 117 8.36 5.74 9.03
C PRO A 117 8.82 6.31 7.68
N VAL A 118 8.33 7.50 7.35
CA VAL A 118 8.73 8.27 6.16
C VAL A 118 9.02 9.72 6.54
N THR A 119 9.70 10.44 5.64
CA THR A 119 9.88 11.89 5.75
C THR A 119 9.16 12.57 4.58
N PRO A 120 7.91 13.01 4.76
CA PRO A 120 7.13 13.63 3.69
C PRO A 120 7.71 14.99 3.29
N TYR A 121 7.47 15.41 2.04
CA TYR A 121 7.82 16.77 1.62
C TYR A 121 6.97 17.82 2.35
N TYR A 122 5.67 17.55 2.46
CA TYR A 122 4.70 18.39 3.17
C TYR A 122 3.68 17.52 3.89
N VAL A 123 3.15 18.04 4.99
CA VAL A 123 2.09 17.43 5.78
C VAL A 123 0.94 18.42 5.91
N ILE A 124 -0.28 17.96 5.68
CA ILE A 124 -1.49 18.72 5.94
C ILE A 124 -1.95 18.39 7.36
N ARG A 125 -2.10 19.41 8.20
CA ARG A 125 -2.53 19.27 9.59
C ARG A 125 -3.72 20.17 9.90
N ASP A 126 -4.38 19.91 11.00
CA ASP A 126 -5.46 20.73 11.57
C ASP A 126 -6.61 20.98 10.59
N VAL A 127 -6.95 19.96 9.79
CA VAL A 127 -7.99 20.08 8.78
C VAL A 127 -9.36 20.25 9.44
N GLN A 128 -10.05 21.35 9.11
CA GLN A 128 -11.39 21.65 9.60
C GLN A 128 -12.34 21.92 8.43
N PHE A 129 -13.50 21.32 8.49
CA PHE A 129 -14.56 21.50 7.52
C PHE A 129 -15.75 22.25 8.17
N ASN A 130 -16.13 23.37 7.61
CA ASN A 130 -17.28 24.15 8.06
C ASN A 130 -18.27 24.33 6.90
N THR A 131 -19.51 23.97 7.14
CA THR A 131 -20.61 24.13 6.17
C THR A 131 -21.58 25.17 6.66
N GLY A 132 -21.97 26.11 5.80
CA GLY A 132 -22.97 27.13 6.09
C GLY A 132 -23.25 27.97 4.88
N ASN A 133 -24.52 28.45 4.75
CA ASN A 133 -24.95 29.30 3.65
C ASN A 133 -24.59 28.77 2.25
N ASP A 134 -24.80 27.47 2.03
CA ASP A 134 -24.47 26.75 0.78
C ASP A 134 -22.98 26.79 0.40
N LYS A 135 -22.12 27.03 1.39
CA LYS A 135 -20.69 27.05 1.24
C LYS A 135 -20.02 25.98 2.11
N LEU A 136 -19.00 25.36 1.56
CA LEU A 136 -18.02 24.56 2.30
C LEU A 136 -16.74 25.39 2.45
N THR A 137 -16.35 25.63 3.69
CA THR A 137 -15.07 26.27 4.01
C THR A 137 -14.16 25.23 4.62
N VAL A 138 -12.96 25.10 4.08
CA VAL A 138 -11.93 24.20 4.61
C VAL A 138 -10.75 25.04 5.05
N SER A 139 -10.33 24.85 6.30
CA SER A 139 -9.10 25.40 6.84
C SER A 139 -8.15 24.31 7.24
N PHE A 140 -6.89 24.51 7.00
CA PHE A 140 -5.82 23.56 7.31
C PHE A 140 -4.49 24.29 7.41
N ARG A 141 -3.51 23.61 8.00
CA ARG A 141 -2.11 24.06 8.04
C ARG A 141 -1.28 23.12 7.16
N ILE A 142 -0.29 23.67 6.49
CA ILE A 142 0.71 22.88 5.76
C ILE A 142 2.04 23.08 6.46
N ASP A 143 2.61 21.99 6.95
CA ASP A 143 3.94 21.94 7.50
C ASP A 143 4.89 21.26 6.51
N ARG A 144 6.12 21.73 6.48
CA ARG A 144 7.17 21.10 5.70
C ARG A 144 7.78 19.96 6.52
N GLY A 145 8.03 18.82 5.87
CA GLY A 145 8.75 17.71 6.50
C GLY A 145 10.20 18.07 6.87
N ALA A 146 10.73 17.43 7.90
CA ALA A 146 12.10 17.63 8.37
C ALA A 146 13.10 16.89 7.48
N PHE A 147 13.38 17.40 6.29
CA PHE A 147 14.38 16.85 5.38
C PHE A 147 15.46 17.87 5.02
N THR A 148 16.66 17.37 4.82
CA THR A 148 17.76 18.17 4.27
C THR A 148 17.68 18.14 2.75
N LEU A 149 17.97 19.25 2.09
CA LEU A 149 18.02 19.30 0.63
C LEU A 149 18.96 18.22 0.09
N ILE A 150 18.43 17.32 -0.71
CA ILE A 150 19.25 16.33 -1.41
C ILE A 150 19.77 16.98 -2.69
N ASN A 151 21.08 17.04 -2.83
CA ASN A 151 21.79 17.59 -4.00
C ASN A 151 21.59 19.10 -4.25
N GLY A 152 21.35 19.91 -3.22
CA GLY A 152 21.29 21.38 -3.37
C GLY A 152 20.16 21.88 -4.29
N LYS A 153 19.20 21.03 -4.66
CA LYS A 153 18.03 21.47 -5.42
C LYS A 153 17.10 22.26 -4.52
N PRO A 154 16.50 23.34 -5.03
CA PRO A 154 15.52 24.10 -4.29
C PRO A 154 14.37 23.18 -3.89
N ASP A 155 13.77 23.53 -2.77
CA ASP A 155 12.65 22.83 -2.15
C ASP A 155 11.60 22.38 -3.17
N ALA A 156 11.02 21.22 -2.93
CA ALA A 156 9.78 20.87 -3.60
C ALA A 156 8.78 22.00 -3.32
N LEU A 157 8.36 22.71 -4.34
CA LEU A 157 7.38 23.78 -4.22
C LEU A 157 5.98 23.21 -4.32
N ILE A 158 5.07 23.78 -3.54
CA ILE A 158 3.64 23.48 -3.70
C ILE A 158 3.16 24.16 -4.97
N GLU A 159 2.89 23.38 -6.02
CA GLU A 159 2.38 23.91 -7.27
C GLU A 159 0.87 24.17 -7.22
N SER A 160 0.14 23.31 -6.53
CA SER A 160 -1.32 23.43 -6.42
C SER A 160 -1.86 22.73 -5.17
N ILE A 161 -3.00 23.23 -4.72
CA ILE A 161 -3.81 22.59 -3.68
C ILE A 161 -5.21 22.42 -4.27
N ALA A 162 -5.78 21.23 -4.18
CA ALA A 162 -7.10 20.94 -4.68
C ALA A 162 -7.96 20.27 -3.61
N LEU A 163 -9.23 20.69 -3.53
CA LEU A 163 -10.26 20.06 -2.74
C LEU A 163 -11.22 19.33 -3.67
N TYR A 164 -11.29 18.01 -3.55
CA TYR A 164 -12.22 17.19 -4.33
C TYR A 164 -13.48 16.92 -3.51
N ILE A 165 -14.64 17.12 -4.10
CA ILE A 165 -15.93 16.94 -3.43
C ILE A 165 -16.77 15.94 -4.23
N ASN A 166 -17.32 14.96 -3.53
CA ASN A 166 -18.29 14.02 -4.10
C ASN A 166 -19.36 13.69 -3.05
N ASN A 167 -20.48 13.13 -3.48
CA ASN A 167 -21.53 12.60 -2.62
C ASN A 167 -21.34 11.11 -2.29
N THR A 168 -20.25 10.51 -2.72
CA THR A 168 -19.83 9.15 -2.40
C THR A 168 -18.62 9.17 -1.50
N ARG A 169 -18.37 8.06 -0.79
CA ARG A 169 -17.20 7.91 0.07
C ARG A 169 -15.89 7.95 -0.71
N PHE A 170 -15.94 7.51 -1.98
CA PHE A 170 -14.77 7.50 -2.85
C PHE A 170 -14.75 8.79 -3.66
N VAL A 171 -13.75 9.61 -3.40
CA VAL A 171 -13.51 10.87 -4.11
C VAL A 171 -12.03 11.00 -4.42
N ASP A 172 -11.74 11.20 -5.69
CA ASP A 172 -10.40 11.40 -6.23
C ASP A 172 -10.43 12.39 -7.40
N ASP A 173 -9.33 12.55 -8.10
CA ASP A 173 -9.19 13.43 -9.25
C ASP A 173 -9.91 12.94 -10.52
N ALA A 174 -10.36 11.70 -10.55
CA ALA A 174 -11.15 11.13 -11.65
C ALA A 174 -12.65 11.11 -11.37
N THR A 175 -13.04 10.98 -10.09
CA THR A 175 -14.43 10.75 -9.68
C THR A 175 -15.09 11.94 -8.95
N TYR A 176 -14.38 13.06 -8.80
CA TYR A 176 -14.93 14.22 -8.12
C TYR A 176 -16.10 14.87 -8.88
N ARG A 177 -17.04 15.47 -8.15
CA ARG A 177 -18.12 16.30 -8.71
C ARG A 177 -17.77 17.77 -8.79
N LYS A 178 -16.97 18.27 -7.82
CA LYS A 178 -16.48 19.66 -7.79
C LYS A 178 -15.03 19.67 -7.32
N LYS A 179 -14.26 20.52 -7.94
CA LYS A 179 -12.88 20.81 -7.59
C LYS A 179 -12.74 22.26 -7.15
#